data_af0c0ff5dbac355d0fe58f3e52f6515a
#
_entry.id   af0c0ff5dbac355d0fe58f3e52f6515a
#
_cell.length_a   1.000
_cell.length_b   1.000
_cell.length_c   1.000
_cell.angle_alpha   90.00
_cell.angle_beta   90.00
_cell.angle_gamma   90.00
#
_symmetry.space_group_name_H-M   'P 1'
#
loop_
_entity.id
_entity.type
_entity.pdbx_description
1 polymer ?
#
loop_
_entity_poly.entity_id
_entity_poly.type
_entity_poly.pdbx_seq_one_letter_code
_entity_poly.pdbx_strand_id
1 'polypeptide(L)'
;MANYAVKVDHVGMKFRMSKEKVDNLKEYVIKKVTNRVKYKEFWALKDVSFTVEKGDHLAIIGFNGAGKSTLLKIIAGVLKPTEGNITTNGRIVPLLELGAGFDAQYTGAENIFLYGAVLGYTREFIKEKFDEIVAFSELGDFINVPVKNYSSGMKSRLGFSIATIVEPDILILDEVFAVGDAKFRKKSEKRIKSLFKDGVTVLFVSHNMEQIKNVCDKAILLEQGKLIAQGDVEEVCNIYTEKLDS
;
A
#
# COMPACT_ATOMS: atom_id res chain seq x y z
N MET A 1 6.39 -27.11 -3.06
CA MET A 1 6.50 -25.64 -3.19
C MET A 1 5.60 -25.02 -2.13
N ALA A 2 5.99 -23.91 -1.52
CA ALA A 2 5.14 -23.27 -0.51
C ALA A 2 3.83 -22.79 -1.14
N ASN A 3 2.67 -23.17 -0.55
CA ASN A 3 1.34 -22.85 -1.10
C ASN A 3 0.88 -21.43 -0.72
N TYR A 4 1.66 -20.68 0.06
CA TYR A 4 1.29 -19.34 0.50
C TYR A 4 1.85 -18.25 -0.43
N ALA A 5 1.10 -17.15 -0.56
CA ALA A 5 1.53 -15.92 -1.21
C ALA A 5 2.24 -14.98 -0.21
N VAL A 6 1.68 -14.85 1.01
CA VAL A 6 2.23 -14.02 2.09
C VAL A 6 2.23 -14.80 3.39
N LYS A 7 3.36 -14.81 4.10
CA LYS A 7 3.46 -15.28 5.48
C LYS A 7 3.98 -14.15 6.36
N VAL A 8 3.19 -13.77 7.33
CA VAL A 8 3.52 -12.81 8.40
C VAL A 8 3.80 -13.60 9.68
N ASP A 9 4.99 -13.45 10.27
CA ASP A 9 5.49 -14.27 11.34
C ASP A 9 6.00 -13.41 12.51
N HIS A 10 5.21 -13.30 13.58
CA HIS A 10 5.50 -12.52 14.78
C HIS A 10 5.91 -11.06 14.51
N VAL A 11 5.23 -10.41 13.56
CA VAL A 11 5.58 -9.05 13.13
C VAL A 11 5.19 -8.02 14.17
N GLY A 12 6.19 -7.24 14.58
CA GLY A 12 6.06 -6.04 15.38
C GLY A 12 6.65 -4.82 14.67
N MET A 13 5.97 -3.67 14.80
CA MET A 13 6.46 -2.39 14.26
C MET A 13 6.38 -1.30 15.30
N LYS A 14 7.54 -0.74 15.65
CA LYS A 14 7.70 0.31 16.63
C LYS A 14 8.17 1.60 15.97
N PHE A 15 7.47 2.69 16.23
CA PHE A 15 7.89 4.04 15.84
C PHE A 15 8.40 4.81 17.05
N ARG A 16 9.43 5.63 16.83
CA ARG A 16 9.94 6.58 17.82
C ARG A 16 9.51 7.98 17.44
N MET A 17 8.69 8.59 18.27
CA MET A 17 8.28 9.98 18.11
C MET A 17 9.02 10.87 19.11
N SER A 18 9.63 11.95 18.63
CA SER A 18 10.15 12.98 19.54
C SER A 18 8.99 13.64 20.29
N LYS A 19 9.08 13.75 21.61
CA LYS A 19 8.07 14.47 22.42
C LYS A 19 8.13 15.98 22.23
N GLU A 20 9.21 16.51 21.71
CA GLU A 20 9.45 17.94 21.55
C GLU A 20 9.62 18.28 20.07
N LYS A 21 8.93 19.32 19.63
CA LYS A 21 9.25 19.97 18.36
C LYS A 21 10.59 20.66 18.55
N VAL A 22 11.60 20.25 17.80
CA VAL A 22 12.90 20.92 17.79
C VAL A 22 12.94 21.74 16.50
N ASP A 23 12.74 23.04 16.66
CA ASP A 23 12.63 23.97 15.53
C ASP A 23 14.00 24.39 14.95
N ASN A 24 15.11 24.07 15.65
CA ASN A 24 16.47 24.46 15.25
C ASN A 24 17.47 23.30 15.30
N LEU A 25 18.27 23.20 14.24
CA LEU A 25 19.34 22.19 14.12
C LEU A 25 20.35 22.25 15.27
N LYS A 26 20.71 23.48 15.75
CA LYS A 26 21.58 23.70 16.90
C LYS A 26 20.98 23.10 18.19
N GLU A 27 19.71 23.33 18.42
CA GLU A 27 18.98 22.82 19.59
C GLU A 27 18.90 21.29 19.58
N TYR A 28 18.68 20.69 18.38
CA TYR A 28 18.71 19.25 18.20
C TYR A 28 20.05 18.63 18.56
N VAL A 29 21.16 19.23 18.07
CA VAL A 29 22.52 18.74 18.35
C VAL A 29 22.83 18.83 19.83
N ILE A 30 22.53 19.97 20.49
CA ILE A 30 22.75 20.15 21.92
C ILE A 30 21.94 19.16 22.75
N LYS A 31 20.65 18.97 22.43
CA LYS A 31 19.76 18.01 23.12
C LYS A 31 20.20 16.56 22.89
N LYS A 32 20.72 16.23 21.71
CA LYS A 32 21.23 14.90 21.38
C LYS A 32 22.52 14.59 22.15
N VAL A 33 23.47 15.55 22.23
CA VAL A 33 24.74 15.41 22.97
C VAL A 33 24.48 15.33 24.48
N THR A 34 23.49 16.06 25.00
CA THR A 34 23.13 16.06 26.42
C THR A 34 22.15 14.93 26.82
N ASN A 35 21.84 14.00 25.93
CA ASN A 35 20.91 12.87 26.13
C ASN A 35 19.52 13.31 26.64
N ARG A 36 19.06 14.51 26.31
CA ARG A 36 17.78 15.10 26.75
C ARG A 36 16.63 14.92 25.77
N VAL A 37 16.87 14.31 24.60
CA VAL A 37 15.78 14.02 23.63
C VAL A 37 14.96 12.85 24.19
N LYS A 38 13.79 13.17 24.72
CA LYS A 38 12.82 12.15 25.15
C LYS A 38 12.02 11.67 23.97
N TYR A 39 12.15 10.39 23.61
CA TYR A 39 11.33 9.73 22.60
C TYR A 39 10.15 9.03 23.30
N LYS A 40 8.98 9.11 22.70
CA LYS A 40 7.85 8.23 23.02
C LYS A 40 7.86 7.10 21.98
N GLU A 41 7.99 5.87 22.44
CA GLU A 41 7.83 4.71 21.58
C GLU A 41 6.34 4.38 21.44
N PHE A 42 5.96 4.09 20.22
CA PHE A 42 4.60 3.70 19.86
C PHE A 42 4.66 2.44 19.02
N TRP A 43 3.98 1.40 19.47
CA TRP A 43 3.83 0.16 18.72
C TRP A 43 2.64 0.27 17.78
N ALA A 44 2.90 0.33 16.49
CA ALA A 44 1.86 0.30 15.47
C ALA A 44 1.37 -1.13 15.18
N LEU A 45 2.26 -2.13 15.34
CA LEU A 45 1.94 -3.55 15.27
C LEU A 45 2.63 -4.29 16.43
N LYS A 46 1.97 -5.33 16.96
CA LYS A 46 2.43 -6.10 18.10
C LYS A 46 2.13 -7.58 17.85
N ASP A 47 3.16 -8.35 17.56
CA ASP A 47 3.08 -9.81 17.47
C ASP A 47 1.99 -10.30 16.49
N VAL A 48 1.96 -9.75 15.27
CA VAL A 48 0.98 -10.11 14.26
C VAL A 48 1.48 -11.32 13.47
N SER A 49 0.67 -12.39 13.41
CA SER A 49 0.99 -13.61 12.67
C SER A 49 -0.22 -14.12 11.89
N PHE A 50 -0.07 -14.31 10.57
CA PHE A 50 -1.07 -14.95 9.72
C PHE A 50 -0.44 -15.40 8.41
N THR A 51 -1.18 -16.21 7.65
CA THR A 51 -0.76 -16.70 6.32
C THR A 51 -1.88 -16.43 5.32
N VAL A 52 -1.49 -16.00 4.11
CA VAL A 52 -2.39 -15.81 2.96
C VAL A 52 -1.97 -16.83 1.91
N GLU A 53 -2.87 -17.69 1.50
CA GLU A 53 -2.61 -18.67 0.45
C GLU A 53 -2.64 -18.00 -0.93
N LYS A 54 -2.08 -18.67 -1.95
CA LYS A 54 -2.14 -18.17 -3.32
C LYS A 54 -3.58 -18.19 -3.80
N GLY A 55 -4.02 -17.07 -4.39
CA GLY A 55 -5.38 -16.88 -4.88
C GLY A 55 -6.39 -16.45 -3.82
N ASP A 56 -6.00 -16.33 -2.54
CA ASP A 56 -6.87 -15.78 -1.50
C ASP A 56 -7.14 -14.29 -1.72
N HIS A 57 -8.37 -13.86 -1.47
CA HIS A 57 -8.75 -12.47 -1.35
C HIS A 57 -8.99 -12.13 0.12
N LEU A 58 -7.99 -11.51 0.76
CA LEU A 58 -7.98 -11.21 2.19
C LEU A 58 -8.29 -9.73 2.45
N ALA A 59 -9.35 -9.46 3.20
CA ALA A 59 -9.63 -8.14 3.76
C ALA A 59 -8.82 -7.90 5.04
N ILE A 60 -8.32 -6.67 5.22
CA ILE A 60 -7.72 -6.21 6.47
C ILE A 60 -8.63 -5.14 7.06
N ILE A 61 -9.33 -5.50 8.13
CA ILE A 61 -10.37 -4.69 8.77
C ILE A 61 -9.84 -4.13 10.09
N GLY A 62 -10.38 -3.01 10.55
CA GLY A 62 -10.06 -2.42 11.86
C GLY A 62 -10.28 -0.92 11.90
N PHE A 63 -10.33 -0.35 13.09
CA PHE A 63 -10.50 1.08 13.33
C PHE A 63 -9.34 1.91 12.76
N ASN A 64 -9.56 3.24 12.69
CA ASN A 64 -8.48 4.17 12.35
C ASN A 64 -7.35 4.05 13.38
N GLY A 65 -6.10 3.97 12.89
CA GLY A 65 -4.93 3.76 13.74
C GLY A 65 -4.72 2.31 14.21
N ALA A 66 -5.50 1.33 13.76
CA ALA A 66 -5.33 -0.08 14.11
C ALA A 66 -4.03 -0.72 13.57
N GLY A 67 -3.34 -0.08 12.62
CA GLY A 67 -2.09 -0.58 12.04
C GLY A 67 -2.21 -1.12 10.61
N LYS A 68 -3.40 -1.06 9.97
CA LYS A 68 -3.67 -1.61 8.62
C LYS A 68 -2.66 -1.14 7.57
N SER A 69 -2.54 0.17 7.36
CA SER A 69 -1.61 0.72 6.35
C SER A 69 -0.15 0.45 6.71
N THR A 70 0.20 0.36 8.00
CA THR A 70 1.55 -0.04 8.43
C THR A 70 1.83 -1.49 8.03
N LEU A 71 0.89 -2.40 8.27
CA LEU A 71 1.01 -3.80 7.88
C LEU A 71 1.16 -3.95 6.37
N LEU A 72 0.31 -3.27 5.59
CA LEU A 72 0.41 -3.29 4.12
C LEU A 72 1.76 -2.75 3.61
N LYS A 73 2.28 -1.67 4.20
CA LYS A 73 3.61 -1.13 3.85
C LYS A 73 4.74 -2.10 4.16
N ILE A 74 4.63 -2.90 5.23
CA ILE A 74 5.62 -3.92 5.55
C ILE A 74 5.51 -5.09 4.55
N ILE A 75 4.29 -5.55 4.23
CA ILE A 75 4.09 -6.61 3.22
C ILE A 75 4.59 -6.17 1.85
N ALA A 76 4.34 -4.90 1.47
CA ALA A 76 4.85 -4.32 0.22
C ALA A 76 6.38 -4.07 0.20
N GLY A 77 7.10 -4.33 1.31
CA GLY A 77 8.54 -4.10 1.40
C GLY A 77 8.96 -2.63 1.55
N VAL A 78 7.99 -1.71 1.71
CA VAL A 78 8.25 -0.27 1.92
C VAL A 78 8.80 0.01 3.32
N LEU A 79 8.34 -0.76 4.32
CA LEU A 79 8.83 -0.68 5.69
C LEU A 79 9.43 -2.02 6.11
N LYS A 80 10.55 -1.95 6.86
CA LYS A 80 11.13 -3.14 7.50
C LYS A 80 10.53 -3.28 8.90
N PRO A 81 10.02 -4.46 9.29
CA PRO A 81 9.48 -4.66 10.64
C PRO A 81 10.57 -4.50 11.70
N THR A 82 10.19 -4.09 12.91
CA THR A 82 11.10 -4.00 14.06
C THR A 82 11.40 -5.39 14.63
N GLU A 83 10.39 -6.25 14.64
CA GLU A 83 10.43 -7.63 15.13
C GLU A 83 9.70 -8.55 14.15
N GLY A 84 10.05 -9.84 14.15
CA GLY A 84 9.47 -10.83 13.28
C GLY A 84 9.93 -10.74 11.83
N ASN A 85 9.25 -11.48 10.95
CA ASN A 85 9.61 -11.57 9.55
C ASN A 85 8.39 -11.65 8.63
N ILE A 86 8.54 -11.19 7.38
CA ILE A 86 7.55 -11.41 6.32
C ILE A 86 8.22 -12.13 5.15
N THR A 87 7.54 -13.13 4.64
CA THR A 87 7.93 -13.83 3.42
C THR A 87 6.82 -13.71 2.40
N THR A 88 7.17 -13.31 1.17
CA THR A 88 6.24 -13.17 0.05
C THR A 88 6.70 -14.02 -1.12
N ASN A 89 5.78 -14.68 -1.80
CA ASN A 89 6.03 -15.55 -2.94
C ASN A 89 5.24 -15.05 -4.16
N GLY A 90 5.89 -14.27 -5.00
CA GLY A 90 5.32 -13.66 -6.19
C GLY A 90 5.60 -12.17 -6.29
N ARG A 91 5.18 -11.59 -7.41
CA ARG A 91 5.32 -10.16 -7.69
C ARG A 91 4.21 -9.39 -7.00
N ILE A 92 4.60 -8.45 -6.14
CA ILE A 92 3.67 -7.55 -5.45
C ILE A 92 3.47 -6.29 -6.28
N VAL A 93 2.22 -5.91 -6.53
CA VAL A 93 1.83 -4.60 -7.04
C VAL A 93 1.06 -3.86 -5.96
N PRO A 94 1.70 -2.92 -5.25
CA PRO A 94 1.04 -2.11 -4.26
C PRO A 94 0.38 -0.90 -4.92
N LEU A 95 -0.93 -0.77 -4.83
CA LEU A 95 -1.65 0.45 -5.17
C LEU A 95 -1.80 1.33 -3.92
N LEU A 96 -0.69 1.47 -3.18
CA LEU A 96 -0.56 2.31 -1.99
C LEU A 96 0.11 3.62 -2.41
N GLU A 97 -0.41 4.77 -1.97
CA GLU A 97 0.25 6.08 -2.15
C GLU A 97 0.79 6.29 -3.59
N LEU A 98 -0.07 6.17 -4.59
CA LEU A 98 0.28 6.26 -6.02
C LEU A 98 1.07 7.53 -6.34
N GLY A 99 2.25 7.36 -6.94
CA GLY A 99 3.19 8.45 -7.22
C GLY A 99 4.13 8.79 -6.05
N ALA A 100 4.05 8.08 -4.92
CA ALA A 100 5.10 8.13 -3.93
C ALA A 100 6.39 7.57 -4.55
N GLY A 101 7.48 8.34 -4.48
CA GLY A 101 8.74 7.97 -5.14
C GLY A 101 8.96 8.63 -6.50
N PHE A 102 8.04 9.47 -6.98
CA PHE A 102 8.33 10.34 -8.11
C PHE A 102 9.35 11.40 -7.73
N ASP A 103 10.33 11.62 -8.62
CA ASP A 103 11.18 12.80 -8.53
C ASP A 103 10.43 14.02 -9.11
N ALA A 104 10.23 15.03 -8.28
CA ALA A 104 9.49 16.22 -8.65
C ALA A 104 10.16 17.05 -9.75
N GLN A 105 11.48 16.94 -9.91
CA GLN A 105 12.24 17.67 -10.94
C GLN A 105 12.21 16.96 -12.30
N TYR A 106 11.95 15.66 -12.32
CA TYR A 106 11.85 14.87 -13.53
C TYR A 106 10.48 15.05 -14.19
N THR A 107 10.45 14.91 -15.52
CA THR A 107 9.22 14.85 -16.31
C THR A 107 8.40 13.61 -15.98
N GLY A 108 7.15 13.57 -16.42
CA GLY A 108 6.35 12.34 -16.33
C GLY A 108 6.99 11.16 -17.05
N ALA A 109 7.57 11.42 -18.24
CA ALA A 109 8.28 10.40 -19.01
C ALA A 109 9.48 9.79 -18.25
N GLU A 110 10.31 10.63 -17.63
CA GLU A 110 11.44 10.18 -16.82
C GLU A 110 10.97 9.42 -15.57
N ASN A 111 9.89 9.88 -14.93
CA ASN A 111 9.29 9.20 -13.79
C ASN A 111 8.67 7.84 -14.13
N ILE A 112 8.22 7.61 -15.37
CA ILE A 112 7.80 6.27 -15.83
C ILE A 112 8.95 5.27 -15.67
N PHE A 113 10.16 5.63 -16.10
CA PHE A 113 11.33 4.76 -15.97
C PHE A 113 11.79 4.63 -14.51
N LEU A 114 11.83 5.74 -13.78
CA LEU A 114 12.23 5.76 -12.37
C LEU A 114 11.31 4.88 -11.53
N TYR A 115 10.00 5.11 -11.60
CA TYR A 115 9.01 4.39 -10.82
C TYR A 115 8.87 2.92 -11.26
N GLY A 116 9.01 2.68 -12.57
CA GLY A 116 9.09 1.32 -13.10
C GLY A 116 10.25 0.52 -12.48
N ALA A 117 11.43 1.15 -12.34
CA ALA A 117 12.58 0.54 -11.69
C ALA A 117 12.34 0.29 -10.18
N VAL A 118 11.66 1.21 -9.47
CA VAL A 118 11.25 1.03 -8.07
C VAL A 118 10.32 -0.19 -7.93
N LEU A 119 9.43 -0.41 -8.90
CA LEU A 119 8.53 -1.58 -8.94
C LEU A 119 9.24 -2.87 -9.44
N GLY A 120 10.55 -2.80 -9.73
CA GLY A 120 11.36 -3.94 -10.13
C GLY A 120 11.28 -4.31 -11.62
N TYR A 121 10.80 -3.39 -12.48
CA TYR A 121 10.77 -3.60 -13.93
C TYR A 121 12.09 -3.24 -14.58
N THR A 122 12.47 -3.98 -15.65
CA THR A 122 13.63 -3.63 -16.46
C THR A 122 13.33 -2.42 -17.34
N ARG A 123 14.39 -1.70 -17.73
CA ARG A 123 14.26 -0.53 -18.60
C ARG A 123 13.66 -0.88 -19.97
N GLU A 124 14.05 -2.05 -20.50
CA GLU A 124 13.58 -2.59 -21.78
C GLU A 124 12.06 -2.84 -21.73
N PHE A 125 11.59 -3.47 -20.67
CA PHE A 125 10.16 -3.71 -20.44
C PHE A 125 9.37 -2.40 -20.37
N ILE A 126 9.86 -1.43 -19.58
CA ILE A 126 9.20 -0.12 -19.48
C ILE A 126 9.19 0.61 -20.83
N LYS A 127 10.28 0.49 -21.61
CA LYS A 127 10.34 1.08 -22.96
C LYS A 127 9.30 0.46 -23.89
N GLU A 128 9.11 -0.85 -23.84
CA GLU A 128 8.07 -1.55 -24.62
C GLU A 128 6.65 -1.09 -24.23
N LYS A 129 6.42 -0.86 -22.93
CA LYS A 129 5.12 -0.48 -22.36
C LYS A 129 4.87 1.02 -22.28
N PHE A 130 5.84 1.84 -22.68
CA PHE A 130 5.81 3.29 -22.49
C PHE A 130 4.56 3.94 -23.08
N ASP A 131 4.26 3.65 -24.35
CA ASP A 131 3.13 4.25 -25.05
C ASP A 131 1.79 3.83 -24.44
N GLU A 132 1.68 2.57 -23.97
CA GLU A 132 0.51 2.06 -23.26
C GLU A 132 0.30 2.82 -21.93
N ILE A 133 1.38 3.04 -21.16
CA ILE A 133 1.35 3.79 -19.90
C ILE A 133 0.90 5.23 -20.15
N VAL A 134 1.50 5.90 -21.14
CA VAL A 134 1.18 7.29 -21.50
C VAL A 134 -0.27 7.41 -21.92
N ALA A 135 -0.73 6.54 -22.83
CA ALA A 135 -2.12 6.53 -23.30
C ALA A 135 -3.12 6.26 -22.18
N PHE A 136 -2.78 5.34 -21.25
CA PHE A 136 -3.66 5.05 -20.12
C PHE A 136 -3.75 6.22 -19.14
N SER A 137 -2.65 6.94 -18.90
CA SER A 137 -2.60 8.08 -17.96
C SER A 137 -3.44 9.28 -18.38
N GLU A 138 -3.72 9.41 -19.69
CA GLU A 138 -4.44 10.54 -20.30
C GLU A 138 -3.79 11.90 -20.00
N LEU A 139 -2.45 11.94 -19.85
CA LEU A 139 -1.72 13.16 -19.56
C LEU A 139 -1.37 13.98 -20.82
N GLY A 140 -1.38 13.35 -22.00
CA GLY A 140 -1.03 14.02 -23.24
C GLY A 140 0.35 14.68 -23.20
N ASP A 141 0.45 15.94 -23.64
CA ASP A 141 1.70 16.68 -23.68
C ASP A 141 2.32 16.94 -22.30
N PHE A 142 1.51 16.86 -21.22
CA PHE A 142 2.02 16.99 -19.86
C PHE A 142 3.05 15.91 -19.50
N ILE A 143 3.11 14.79 -20.24
CA ILE A 143 4.10 13.75 -20.00
C ILE A 143 5.54 14.28 -20.07
N ASN A 144 5.78 15.34 -20.85
CA ASN A 144 7.08 16.00 -21.00
C ASN A 144 7.31 17.15 -20.01
N VAL A 145 6.37 17.42 -19.10
CA VAL A 145 6.45 18.48 -18.10
C VAL A 145 6.94 17.90 -16.77
N PRO A 146 7.80 18.62 -15.99
CA PRO A 146 8.22 18.19 -14.67
C PRO A 146 7.07 17.94 -13.69
N VAL A 147 7.14 16.85 -12.93
CA VAL A 147 6.07 16.37 -12.02
C VAL A 147 5.77 17.36 -10.88
N LYS A 148 6.67 18.28 -10.55
CA LYS A 148 6.39 19.39 -9.62
C LYS A 148 5.20 20.25 -10.06
N ASN A 149 4.93 20.32 -11.37
CA ASN A 149 3.83 21.08 -11.95
C ASN A 149 2.53 20.26 -12.09
N TYR A 150 2.53 18.98 -11.66
CA TYR A 150 1.35 18.13 -11.74
C TYR A 150 0.42 18.39 -10.56
N SER A 151 -0.89 18.34 -10.83
CA SER A 151 -1.88 18.20 -9.78
C SER A 151 -1.76 16.82 -9.09
N SER A 152 -2.36 16.67 -7.90
CA SER A 152 -2.43 15.37 -7.21
C SER A 152 -3.10 14.30 -8.08
N GLY A 153 -4.18 14.68 -8.80
CA GLY A 153 -4.86 13.80 -9.74
C GLY A 153 -3.97 13.33 -10.90
N MET A 154 -3.15 14.21 -11.48
CA MET A 154 -2.20 13.83 -12.54
C MET A 154 -1.12 12.87 -12.03
N LYS A 155 -0.59 13.11 -10.82
CA LYS A 155 0.38 12.21 -10.18
C LYS A 155 -0.23 10.82 -9.94
N SER A 156 -1.44 10.79 -9.39
CA SER A 156 -2.14 9.53 -9.12
C SER A 156 -2.48 8.76 -10.40
N ARG A 157 -2.90 9.46 -11.48
CA ARG A 157 -3.15 8.84 -12.79
C ARG A 157 -1.89 8.20 -13.35
N LEU A 158 -0.77 8.91 -13.33
CA LEU A 158 0.50 8.38 -13.83
C LEU A 158 0.98 7.19 -13.00
N GLY A 159 0.98 7.33 -11.66
CA GLY A 159 1.37 6.25 -10.75
C GLY A 159 0.53 4.99 -10.92
N PHE A 160 -0.80 5.16 -11.05
CA PHE A 160 -1.72 4.07 -11.32
C PHE A 160 -1.44 3.38 -12.65
N SER A 161 -1.20 4.17 -13.71
CA SER A 161 -0.92 3.64 -15.06
C SER A 161 0.35 2.78 -15.06
N ILE A 162 1.40 3.21 -14.36
CA ILE A 162 2.66 2.46 -14.25
C ILE A 162 2.45 1.20 -13.41
N ALA A 163 1.80 1.33 -12.24
CA ALA A 163 1.65 0.21 -11.33
C ALA A 163 0.79 -0.92 -11.92
N THR A 164 -0.23 -0.58 -12.74
CA THR A 164 -1.16 -1.57 -13.29
C THR A 164 -0.80 -2.09 -14.67
N ILE A 165 0.41 -1.77 -15.19
CA ILE A 165 0.83 -2.21 -16.52
C ILE A 165 1.12 -3.71 -16.58
N VAL A 166 1.39 -4.34 -15.45
CA VAL A 166 1.72 -5.77 -15.31
C VAL A 166 0.67 -6.49 -14.50
N GLU A 167 0.47 -7.76 -14.79
CA GLU A 167 -0.34 -8.66 -13.99
C GLU A 167 0.43 -9.03 -12.71
N PRO A 168 -0.13 -8.78 -11.50
CA PRO A 168 0.49 -9.12 -10.25
C PRO A 168 0.25 -10.59 -9.87
N ASP A 169 1.13 -11.19 -9.06
CA ASP A 169 0.81 -12.38 -8.28
C ASP A 169 0.09 -12.00 -6.97
N ILE A 170 0.44 -10.82 -6.42
CA ILE A 170 -0.13 -10.26 -5.19
C ILE A 170 -0.49 -8.79 -5.44
N LEU A 171 -1.77 -8.46 -5.35
CA LEU A 171 -2.30 -7.11 -5.51
C LEU A 171 -2.65 -6.53 -4.13
N ILE A 172 -2.10 -5.36 -3.79
CA ILE A 172 -2.42 -4.67 -2.55
C ILE A 172 -3.24 -3.42 -2.87
N LEU A 173 -4.44 -3.34 -2.30
CA LEU A 173 -5.40 -2.26 -2.49
C LEU A 173 -5.69 -1.56 -1.16
N ASP A 174 -5.47 -0.25 -1.07
CA ASP A 174 -5.81 0.58 0.10
C ASP A 174 -6.74 1.71 -0.35
N GLU A 175 -8.04 1.54 -0.19
CA GLU A 175 -9.11 2.52 -0.53
C GLU A 175 -9.06 3.15 -1.93
N VAL A 176 -8.22 2.65 -2.82
CA VAL A 176 -7.78 3.31 -4.06
C VAL A 176 -8.77 3.12 -5.24
N PHE A 177 -10.05 2.81 -4.99
CA PHE A 177 -11.03 2.84 -6.08
C PHE A 177 -11.32 4.25 -6.63
N ALA A 178 -10.72 5.31 -6.03
CA ALA A 178 -11.04 6.70 -6.32
C ALA A 178 -9.87 7.50 -6.90
N VAL A 179 -9.19 6.99 -7.94
CA VAL A 179 -8.09 7.70 -8.61
C VAL A 179 -8.61 8.68 -9.65
N GLY A 180 -8.16 9.93 -9.58
CA GLY A 180 -8.47 10.95 -10.58
C GLY A 180 -9.92 11.45 -10.56
N ASP A 181 -10.40 11.99 -11.68
CA ASP A 181 -11.78 12.44 -11.87
C ASP A 181 -12.76 11.27 -12.10
N ALA A 182 -14.05 11.56 -12.20
CA ALA A 182 -15.09 10.56 -12.36
C ALA A 182 -14.91 9.66 -13.59
N LYS A 183 -14.33 10.19 -14.69
CA LYS A 183 -14.08 9.42 -15.91
C LYS A 183 -12.91 8.45 -15.71
N PHE A 184 -11.81 8.94 -15.16
CA PHE A 184 -10.63 8.11 -14.90
C PHE A 184 -10.91 7.06 -13.82
N ARG A 185 -11.76 7.38 -12.83
CA ARG A 185 -12.22 6.43 -11.80
C ARG A 185 -12.88 5.20 -12.42
N LYS A 186 -13.84 5.39 -13.34
CA LYS A 186 -14.47 4.27 -14.05
C LYS A 186 -13.48 3.43 -14.85
N LYS A 187 -12.48 4.08 -15.44
CA LYS A 187 -11.41 3.42 -16.21
C LYS A 187 -10.49 2.61 -15.29
N SER A 188 -10.08 3.17 -14.16
CA SER A 188 -9.24 2.50 -13.16
C SER A 188 -9.97 1.34 -12.47
N GLU A 189 -11.26 1.47 -12.13
CA GLU A 189 -12.08 0.37 -11.62
C GLU A 189 -12.14 -0.81 -12.60
N LYS A 190 -12.35 -0.51 -13.90
CA LYS A 190 -12.34 -1.54 -14.93
C LYS A 190 -10.97 -2.22 -15.03
N ARG A 191 -9.88 -1.45 -14.91
CA ARG A 191 -8.51 -2.00 -14.93
C ARG A 191 -8.27 -2.88 -13.69
N ILE A 192 -8.64 -2.43 -12.50
CA ILE A 192 -8.51 -3.23 -11.27
C ILE A 192 -9.30 -4.54 -11.41
N LYS A 193 -10.56 -4.48 -11.86
CA LYS A 193 -11.37 -5.69 -12.09
C LYS A 193 -10.71 -6.64 -13.10
N SER A 194 -10.01 -6.13 -14.10
CA SER A 194 -9.27 -6.98 -15.06
C SER A 194 -8.02 -7.63 -14.47
N LEU A 195 -7.52 -7.12 -13.32
CA LEU A 195 -6.41 -7.72 -12.58
C LEU A 195 -6.88 -8.81 -11.60
N PHE A 196 -8.18 -8.87 -11.27
CA PHE A 196 -8.78 -9.96 -10.49
C PHE A 196 -8.99 -11.21 -11.37
N LYS A 197 -7.89 -11.82 -11.76
CA LYS A 197 -7.91 -13.07 -12.51
C LYS A 197 -7.74 -14.25 -11.55
N ASP A 198 -8.12 -15.45 -12.01
CA ASP A 198 -7.89 -16.67 -11.26
C ASP A 198 -6.42 -16.80 -10.85
N GLY A 199 -6.20 -17.01 -9.55
CA GLY A 199 -4.88 -17.20 -8.96
C GLY A 199 -4.16 -15.94 -8.49
N VAL A 200 -4.69 -14.72 -8.72
CA VAL A 200 -4.15 -13.50 -8.13
C VAL A 200 -4.56 -13.41 -6.66
N THR A 201 -3.58 -13.22 -5.78
CA THR A 201 -3.82 -12.98 -4.36
C THR A 201 -4.11 -11.50 -4.14
N VAL A 202 -5.18 -11.18 -3.39
CA VAL A 202 -5.58 -9.79 -3.12
C VAL A 202 -5.50 -9.50 -1.63
N LEU A 203 -4.82 -8.42 -1.26
CA LEU A 203 -4.89 -7.83 0.07
C LEU A 203 -5.66 -6.51 -0.04
N PHE A 204 -6.80 -6.42 0.62
CA PHE A 204 -7.73 -5.32 0.45
C PHE A 204 -8.05 -4.61 1.78
N VAL A 205 -7.90 -3.29 1.79
CA VAL A 205 -8.37 -2.42 2.88
C VAL A 205 -9.44 -1.50 2.33
N SER A 206 -10.59 -1.47 2.97
CA SER A 206 -11.67 -0.53 2.69
C SER A 206 -12.45 -0.22 3.96
N HIS A 207 -13.07 0.96 4.01
CA HIS A 207 -14.06 1.30 5.03
C HIS A 207 -15.49 0.89 4.65
N ASN A 208 -15.68 0.42 3.41
CA ASN A 208 -16.97 -0.04 2.93
C ASN A 208 -17.10 -1.55 3.08
N MET A 209 -17.90 -2.00 4.07
CA MET A 209 -18.10 -3.43 4.36
C MET A 209 -18.74 -4.19 3.20
N GLU A 210 -19.62 -3.55 2.43
CA GLU A 210 -20.24 -4.18 1.26
C GLU A 210 -19.18 -4.48 0.17
N GLN A 211 -18.26 -3.54 -0.07
CA GLN A 211 -17.14 -3.79 -0.99
C GLN A 211 -16.23 -4.92 -0.50
N ILE A 212 -15.95 -4.96 0.79
CA ILE A 212 -15.14 -6.01 1.41
C ILE A 212 -15.78 -7.39 1.16
N LYS A 213 -17.05 -7.54 1.48
CA LYS A 213 -17.82 -8.80 1.31
C LYS A 213 -17.95 -9.22 -0.16
N ASN A 214 -18.00 -8.26 -1.10
CA ASN A 214 -18.09 -8.54 -2.53
C ASN A 214 -16.74 -8.91 -3.18
N VAL A 215 -15.62 -8.60 -2.56
CA VAL A 215 -14.27 -8.76 -3.13
C VAL A 215 -13.49 -9.86 -2.43
N CYS A 216 -13.70 -10.04 -1.13
CA CYS A 216 -12.87 -10.91 -0.29
C CYS A 216 -13.65 -12.11 0.25
N ASP A 217 -12.96 -13.25 0.36
CA ASP A 217 -13.48 -14.49 0.94
C ASP A 217 -13.08 -14.61 2.41
N LYS A 218 -11.94 -14.02 2.77
CA LYS A 218 -11.34 -14.07 4.09
C LYS A 218 -11.10 -12.67 4.64
N ALA A 219 -11.04 -12.54 5.96
CA ALA A 219 -10.68 -11.28 6.60
C ALA A 219 -9.81 -11.49 7.84
N ILE A 220 -9.05 -10.45 8.17
CA ILE A 220 -8.41 -10.28 9.48
C ILE A 220 -8.89 -8.98 10.11
N LEU A 221 -9.08 -8.99 11.43
CA LEU A 221 -9.42 -7.82 12.23
C LEU A 221 -8.20 -7.39 13.03
N LEU A 222 -7.75 -6.16 12.80
CA LEU A 222 -6.70 -5.51 13.59
C LEU A 222 -7.31 -4.52 14.59
N GLU A 223 -6.83 -4.56 15.84
CA GLU A 223 -7.17 -3.60 16.88
C GLU A 223 -5.93 -3.23 17.69
N GLN A 224 -5.62 -1.93 17.78
CA GLN A 224 -4.45 -1.42 18.53
C GLN A 224 -3.13 -2.14 18.20
N GLY A 225 -2.96 -2.49 16.92
CA GLY A 225 -1.77 -3.17 16.41
C GLY A 225 -1.72 -4.68 16.64
N LYS A 226 -2.80 -5.29 17.12
CA LYS A 226 -2.90 -6.74 17.34
C LYS A 226 -3.90 -7.38 16.40
N LEU A 227 -3.67 -8.64 16.05
CA LEU A 227 -4.63 -9.48 15.35
C LEU A 227 -5.66 -10.00 16.38
N ILE A 228 -6.93 -9.65 16.17
CA ILE A 228 -8.02 -9.99 17.10
C ILE A 228 -8.86 -11.15 16.56
N ALA A 229 -9.12 -11.18 15.26
CA ALA A 229 -9.87 -12.23 14.60
C ALA A 229 -9.31 -12.49 13.20
N GLN A 230 -9.47 -13.71 12.73
CA GLN A 230 -9.11 -14.18 11.40
C GLN A 230 -10.06 -15.29 10.98
N GLY A 231 -10.55 -15.26 9.75
CA GLY A 231 -11.45 -16.29 9.23
C GLY A 231 -12.24 -15.85 8.01
N ASP A 232 -13.43 -16.40 7.90
CA ASP A 232 -14.40 -16.02 6.87
C ASP A 232 -14.76 -14.53 6.93
N VAL A 233 -14.94 -13.90 5.78
CA VAL A 233 -15.16 -12.45 5.70
C VAL A 233 -16.44 -12.01 6.42
N GLU A 234 -17.52 -12.80 6.34
CA GLU A 234 -18.79 -12.49 7.01
C GLU A 234 -18.64 -12.54 8.54
N GLU A 235 -17.98 -13.60 9.05
CA GLU A 235 -17.77 -13.77 10.49
C GLU A 235 -16.94 -12.62 11.08
N VAL A 236 -15.83 -12.26 10.41
CA VAL A 236 -14.94 -11.20 10.89
C VAL A 236 -15.59 -9.81 10.77
N CYS A 237 -16.38 -9.57 9.71
CA CYS A 237 -17.17 -8.33 9.57
C CYS A 237 -18.21 -8.20 10.68
N ASN A 238 -18.87 -9.29 11.10
CA ASN A 238 -19.85 -9.26 12.19
C ASN A 238 -19.18 -8.91 13.53
N ILE A 239 -18.02 -9.52 13.85
CA ILE A 239 -17.24 -9.17 15.04
C ILE A 239 -16.85 -7.68 15.03
N TYR A 240 -16.48 -7.14 13.87
CA TYR A 240 -16.14 -5.73 13.76
C TYR A 240 -17.36 -4.82 13.98
N THR A 241 -18.53 -5.19 13.44
CA THR A 241 -19.76 -4.41 13.59
C THR A 241 -20.23 -4.40 15.06
N GLU A 242 -20.21 -5.53 15.76
CA GLU A 242 -20.52 -5.61 17.20
C GLU A 242 -19.62 -4.70 18.04
N LYS A 243 -18.34 -4.56 17.65
CA LYS A 243 -17.41 -3.63 18.31
C LYS A 243 -17.62 -2.15 17.95
N LEU A 244 -18.33 -1.84 16.87
CA LEU A 244 -18.73 -0.46 16.53
C LEU A 244 -19.90 0.00 17.40
N ASP A 245 -20.77 -0.93 17.81
CA ASP A 245 -21.98 -0.66 18.57
C ASP A 245 -21.75 -0.66 20.10
N SER A 246 -20.55 -1.09 20.56
CA SER A 246 -20.14 -1.17 21.97
C SER A 246 -19.32 0.04 22.41
#